data_d95b140c6820b452491560ad8faf1d4c
#
_entry.id   d95b140c6820b452491560ad8faf1d4c
#
_cell.length_a   1.000
_cell.length_b   1.000
_cell.length_c   1.000
_cell.angle_alpha   90.00
_cell.angle_beta   90.00
_cell.angle_gamma   90.00
#
_symmetry.space_group_name_H-M   'P 1'
#
loop_
_entity.id
_entity.type
_entity.pdbx_description
1 polymer ?
#
loop_
_entity_poly.entity_id
_entity_poly.type
_entity_poly.pdbx_seq_one_letter_code
_entity_poly.pdbx_strand_id
1 'polypeptide(L)'
;MALHNRKLSFTTPIVVGFAGILLSFMLIAIFVTLAQQKDFLEDYHDINRNFTHNLAINYTETLLRENDFILGRAAAFFARNDELNRAVNVEPEKGLTTLMQLQNMMPSVSSISLADTEGHYLRAPEVLENEDSRAFDPRTRPWFIKQAEASTFSHYTSPYMDYFTHHPTITIFKPIITPEGKLKGSLAFHLDLTSMGFALRQMVAPVQGEFFVVQRDGKVVLHSDPGALFKPFVRDELMDKMTSGEGQLYDPGSDTWYYYYS
;
A
#
# COMPACT_ATOMS: atom_id res chain seq x y z
N MET A 1 31.20 39.29 -75.46
CA MET A 1 31.14 38.59 -74.18
C MET A 1 30.58 39.59 -73.15
N ALA A 2 29.22 39.63 -72.95
CA ALA A 2 28.54 40.62 -72.15
C ALA A 2 28.34 40.06 -70.74
N LEU A 3 29.04 40.65 -69.78
CA LEU A 3 28.86 40.38 -68.35
C LEU A 3 27.53 41.00 -67.92
N HIS A 4 26.57 40.15 -67.66
CA HIS A 4 25.27 40.52 -67.16
C HIS A 4 25.38 40.95 -65.67
N ASN A 5 25.54 42.24 -65.42
CA ASN A 5 25.54 42.85 -64.10
C ASN A 5 24.12 42.78 -63.53
N ARG A 6 23.82 41.74 -62.79
CA ARG A 6 22.59 41.66 -62.00
C ARG A 6 22.65 42.73 -60.93
N LYS A 7 22.00 43.86 -61.12
CA LYS A 7 21.72 44.85 -60.07
C LYS A 7 20.83 44.15 -59.01
N LEU A 8 21.42 43.79 -57.89
CA LEU A 8 20.64 43.35 -56.74
C LEU A 8 19.64 44.48 -56.39
N SER A 9 18.36 44.18 -56.52
CA SER A 9 17.29 45.10 -56.15
C SER A 9 17.44 45.52 -54.67
N PHE A 10 17.23 46.76 -54.35
CA PHE A 10 17.32 47.30 -52.95
C PHE A 10 16.39 46.55 -51.98
N THR A 11 15.38 45.86 -52.49
CA THR A 11 14.45 45.04 -51.75
C THR A 11 15.05 43.73 -51.23
N THR A 12 16.06 43.16 -51.92
CA THR A 12 16.67 41.88 -51.55
C THR A 12 17.35 41.91 -50.16
N PRO A 13 18.21 42.90 -49.82
CA PRO A 13 18.84 42.95 -48.51
C PRO A 13 17.81 43.21 -47.39
N ILE A 14 16.73 43.95 -47.63
CA ILE A 14 15.67 44.20 -46.66
C ILE A 14 14.90 42.91 -46.37
N VAL A 15 14.53 42.17 -47.39
CA VAL A 15 13.84 40.88 -47.25
C VAL A 15 14.69 39.85 -46.51
N VAL A 16 16.01 39.78 -46.84
CA VAL A 16 16.96 38.89 -46.18
C VAL A 16 17.14 39.28 -44.70
N GLY A 17 17.25 40.57 -44.42
CA GLY A 17 17.33 41.08 -43.04
C GLY A 17 16.11 40.75 -42.23
N PHE A 18 14.91 40.99 -42.80
CA PHE A 18 13.63 40.68 -42.12
C PHE A 18 13.45 39.16 -41.89
N ALA A 19 13.82 38.34 -42.89
CA ALA A 19 13.80 36.88 -42.73
C ALA A 19 14.77 36.40 -41.64
N GLY A 20 15.97 37.01 -41.53
CA GLY A 20 16.92 36.73 -40.47
C GLY A 20 16.42 37.07 -39.06
N ILE A 21 15.68 38.21 -38.92
CA ILE A 21 15.06 38.60 -37.69
C ILE A 21 13.95 37.62 -37.30
N LEU A 22 13.08 37.26 -38.24
CA LEU A 22 12.01 36.25 -37.99
C LEU A 22 12.57 34.90 -37.60
N LEU A 23 13.65 34.45 -38.24
CA LEU A 23 14.32 33.19 -37.91
C LEU A 23 14.91 33.24 -36.49
N SER A 24 15.50 34.38 -36.11
CA SER A 24 16.03 34.57 -34.72
C SER A 24 14.93 34.49 -33.67
N PHE A 25 13.81 35.18 -33.94
CA PHE A 25 12.66 35.09 -33.02
C PHE A 25 12.11 33.65 -32.90
N MET A 26 12.01 32.94 -34.03
CA MET A 26 11.56 31.55 -34.06
C MET A 26 12.51 30.65 -33.25
N LEU A 27 13.83 30.80 -33.39
CA LEU A 27 14.83 30.03 -32.63
C LEU A 27 14.76 30.34 -31.13
N ILE A 28 14.60 31.61 -30.78
CA ILE A 28 14.42 32.01 -29.36
C ILE A 28 13.12 31.41 -28.81
N ALA A 29 12.02 31.48 -29.53
CA ALA A 29 10.74 30.91 -29.12
C ALA A 29 10.86 29.39 -28.92
N ILE A 30 11.51 28.67 -29.83
CA ILE A 30 11.76 27.23 -29.70
C ILE A 30 12.61 26.95 -28.47
N PHE A 31 13.69 27.70 -28.26
CA PHE A 31 14.57 27.52 -27.10
C PHE A 31 13.83 27.74 -25.79
N VAL A 32 13.03 28.83 -25.69
CA VAL A 32 12.22 29.13 -24.49
C VAL A 32 11.19 28.02 -24.25
N THR A 33 10.52 27.55 -25.31
CA THR A 33 9.54 26.45 -25.19
C THR A 33 10.20 25.16 -24.69
N LEU A 34 11.36 24.80 -25.23
CA LEU A 34 12.09 23.62 -24.79
C LEU A 34 12.58 23.72 -23.33
N ALA A 35 13.05 24.91 -22.93
CA ALA A 35 13.44 25.17 -21.54
C ALA A 35 12.24 25.04 -20.59
N GLN A 36 11.13 25.69 -20.92
CA GLN A 36 9.89 25.59 -20.13
C GLN A 36 9.34 24.16 -20.06
N GLN A 37 9.45 23.40 -21.16
CA GLN A 37 9.03 21.99 -21.16
C GLN A 37 9.88 21.16 -20.22
N LYS A 38 11.20 21.42 -20.15
CA LYS A 38 12.11 20.71 -19.24
C LYS A 38 11.74 21.01 -17.77
N ASP A 39 11.60 22.29 -17.42
CA ASP A 39 11.24 22.71 -16.08
C ASP A 39 9.87 22.09 -15.65
N PHE A 40 8.89 22.10 -16.57
CA PHE A 40 7.59 21.48 -16.32
C PHE A 40 7.68 19.98 -16.07
N LEU A 41 8.53 19.26 -16.82
CA LEU A 41 8.73 17.82 -16.62
C LEU A 41 9.42 17.53 -15.27
N GLU A 42 10.41 18.33 -14.89
CA GLU A 42 11.07 18.21 -13.58
C GLU A 42 10.07 18.43 -12.44
N ASP A 43 9.28 19.50 -12.50
CA ASP A 43 8.23 19.79 -11.52
C ASP A 43 7.18 18.66 -11.46
N TYR A 44 6.77 18.12 -12.61
CA TYR A 44 5.83 17.01 -12.69
C TYR A 44 6.38 15.74 -12.03
N HIS A 45 7.66 15.42 -12.25
CA HIS A 45 8.30 14.27 -11.61
C HIS A 45 8.43 14.45 -10.11
N ASP A 46 8.79 15.64 -9.65
CA ASP A 46 8.89 15.95 -8.22
C ASP A 46 7.55 15.87 -7.51
N ILE A 47 6.48 16.36 -8.12
CA ILE A 47 5.11 16.24 -7.60
C ILE A 47 4.72 14.78 -7.45
N ASN A 48 4.94 13.95 -8.47
CA ASN A 48 4.56 12.54 -8.43
C ASN A 48 5.41 11.74 -7.44
N ARG A 49 6.71 12.03 -7.32
CA ARG A 49 7.58 11.41 -6.33
C ARG A 49 7.11 11.74 -4.90
N ASN A 50 6.88 13.02 -4.61
CA ASN A 50 6.38 13.48 -3.31
C ASN A 50 4.99 12.91 -3.01
N PHE A 51 4.12 12.80 -4.01
CA PHE A 51 2.81 12.16 -3.86
C PHE A 51 2.95 10.69 -3.49
N THR A 52 3.80 9.93 -4.19
CA THR A 52 4.06 8.51 -3.91
C THR A 52 4.64 8.31 -2.51
N HIS A 53 5.63 9.12 -2.13
CA HIS A 53 6.22 9.11 -0.79
C HIS A 53 5.17 9.37 0.30
N ASN A 54 4.40 10.44 0.17
CA ASN A 54 3.36 10.79 1.13
C ASN A 54 2.26 9.71 1.21
N LEU A 55 1.89 9.12 0.08
CA LEU A 55 0.90 8.05 0.05
C LEU A 55 1.43 6.79 0.74
N ALA A 56 2.67 6.39 0.46
CA ALA A 56 3.31 5.25 1.10
C ALA A 56 3.38 5.43 2.63
N ILE A 57 3.87 6.57 3.11
CA ILE A 57 3.99 6.84 4.54
C ILE A 57 2.63 6.98 5.21
N ASN A 58 1.78 7.87 4.71
CA ASN A 58 0.51 8.19 5.39
C ASN A 58 -0.48 7.02 5.33
N TYR A 59 -0.51 6.29 4.24
CA TYR A 59 -1.47 5.18 4.11
C TYR A 59 -0.96 3.91 4.77
N THR A 60 0.27 3.49 4.50
CA THR A 60 0.77 2.21 5.03
C THR A 60 1.28 2.32 6.47
N GLU A 61 2.16 3.27 6.76
CA GLU A 61 2.74 3.39 8.10
C GLU A 61 1.74 3.86 9.14
N THR A 62 0.93 4.86 8.83
CA THR A 62 -0.08 5.36 9.77
C THR A 62 -1.12 4.30 10.08
N LEU A 63 -1.63 3.63 9.04
CA LEU A 63 -2.59 2.54 9.20
C LEU A 63 -2.02 1.41 10.07
N LEU A 64 -0.80 0.97 9.80
CA LEU A 64 -0.17 -0.12 10.56
C LEU A 64 0.11 0.30 12.02
N ARG A 65 0.62 1.51 12.23
CA ARG A 65 0.99 2.00 13.56
C ARG A 65 -0.21 2.27 14.46
N GLU A 66 -1.29 2.84 13.92
CA GLU A 66 -2.53 3.07 14.68
C GLU A 66 -3.16 1.74 15.12
N ASN A 67 -3.24 0.78 14.21
CA ASN A 67 -3.76 -0.55 14.51
C ASN A 67 -2.87 -1.28 15.53
N ASP A 68 -1.54 -1.17 15.43
CA ASP A 68 -0.61 -1.76 16.38
C ASP A 68 -0.78 -1.21 17.80
N PHE A 69 -0.95 0.09 17.95
CA PHE A 69 -1.16 0.72 19.25
C PHE A 69 -2.45 0.22 19.92
N ILE A 70 -3.56 0.17 19.18
CA ILE A 70 -4.85 -0.31 19.70
C ILE A 70 -4.79 -1.80 20.00
N LEU A 71 -4.19 -2.60 19.12
CA LEU A 71 -3.96 -4.03 19.30
C LEU A 71 -3.17 -4.31 20.59
N GLY A 72 -2.12 -3.53 20.84
CA GLY A 72 -1.29 -3.65 22.03
C GLY A 72 -2.09 -3.42 23.32
N ARG A 73 -2.95 -2.42 23.34
CA ARG A 73 -3.81 -2.13 24.50
C ARG A 73 -4.87 -3.20 24.70
N ALA A 74 -5.50 -3.66 23.63
CA ALA A 74 -6.50 -4.71 23.69
C ALA A 74 -5.92 -6.06 24.12
N ALA A 75 -4.75 -6.44 23.61
CA ALA A 75 -4.04 -7.66 24.05
C ALA A 75 -3.66 -7.58 25.53
N ALA A 76 -3.20 -6.42 26.01
CA ALA A 76 -2.91 -6.21 27.43
C ALA A 76 -4.16 -6.27 28.32
N PHE A 77 -5.32 -5.90 27.82
CA PHE A 77 -6.59 -6.09 28.53
C PHE A 77 -6.91 -7.58 28.70
N PHE A 78 -6.87 -8.36 27.63
CA PHE A 78 -7.14 -9.80 27.66
C PHE A 78 -6.09 -10.62 28.42
N ALA A 79 -4.89 -10.08 28.62
CA ALA A 79 -3.83 -10.74 29.42
C ALA A 79 -4.09 -10.68 30.93
N ARG A 80 -4.98 -9.80 31.40
CA ARG A 80 -5.23 -9.55 32.83
C ARG A 80 -6.47 -10.30 33.33
N ASN A 81 -6.47 -10.64 34.62
CA ASN A 81 -7.63 -11.08 35.37
C ASN A 81 -8.49 -12.18 34.70
N ASP A 82 -7.84 -13.06 33.93
CA ASP A 82 -8.49 -14.13 33.18
C ASP A 82 -9.54 -13.64 32.13
N GLU A 83 -9.41 -12.38 31.68
CA GLU A 83 -10.35 -11.76 30.72
C GLU A 83 -10.43 -12.52 29.39
N LEU A 84 -9.33 -13.11 28.93
CA LEU A 84 -9.35 -13.96 27.73
C LEU A 84 -10.28 -15.16 27.92
N ASN A 85 -10.09 -15.94 28.97
CA ASN A 85 -10.90 -17.11 29.28
C ASN A 85 -12.38 -16.70 29.50
N ARG A 86 -12.60 -15.59 30.22
CA ARG A 86 -13.96 -15.05 30.38
C ARG A 86 -14.60 -14.75 29.04
N ALA A 87 -13.88 -14.09 28.12
CA ALA A 87 -14.42 -13.69 26.83
C ALA A 87 -14.73 -14.89 25.93
N VAL A 88 -13.82 -15.90 25.86
CA VAL A 88 -13.98 -16.99 24.88
C VAL A 88 -14.73 -18.21 25.43
N ASN A 89 -14.78 -18.41 26.76
CA ASN A 89 -15.35 -19.63 27.36
C ASN A 89 -16.53 -19.36 28.31
N VAL A 90 -16.46 -18.32 29.14
CA VAL A 90 -17.44 -18.11 30.21
C VAL A 90 -18.63 -17.24 29.77
N GLU A 91 -18.34 -16.15 29.06
CA GLU A 91 -19.32 -15.17 28.59
C GLU A 91 -19.09 -14.79 27.12
N PRO A 92 -19.15 -15.74 26.17
CA PRO A 92 -18.76 -15.51 24.78
C PRO A 92 -19.59 -14.41 24.08
N GLU A 93 -20.86 -14.23 24.45
CA GLU A 93 -21.68 -13.15 23.92
C GLU A 93 -21.16 -11.76 24.33
N LYS A 94 -20.66 -11.61 25.57
CA LYS A 94 -20.04 -10.35 26.00
C LYS A 94 -18.67 -10.16 25.35
N GLY A 95 -17.92 -11.24 25.21
CA GLY A 95 -16.65 -11.26 24.47
C GLY A 95 -16.86 -10.78 23.04
N LEU A 96 -17.83 -11.35 22.32
CA LEU A 96 -18.19 -10.95 20.97
C LEU A 96 -18.61 -9.48 20.89
N THR A 97 -19.48 -9.04 21.82
CA THR A 97 -19.90 -7.64 21.89
C THR A 97 -18.71 -6.69 22.06
N THR A 98 -17.75 -7.06 22.91
CA THR A 98 -16.51 -6.28 23.12
C THR A 98 -15.69 -6.20 21.83
N LEU A 99 -15.53 -7.31 21.11
CA LEU A 99 -14.80 -7.33 19.82
C LEU A 99 -15.54 -6.51 18.75
N MET A 100 -16.88 -6.57 18.69
CA MET A 100 -17.69 -5.77 17.76
C MET A 100 -17.55 -4.27 18.04
N GLN A 101 -17.59 -3.87 19.31
CA GLN A 101 -17.36 -2.47 19.68
C GLN A 101 -15.96 -2.00 19.27
N LEU A 102 -14.95 -2.81 19.51
CA LEU A 102 -13.59 -2.51 19.11
C LEU A 102 -13.46 -2.39 17.58
N GLN A 103 -14.04 -3.33 16.84
CA GLN A 103 -14.01 -3.33 15.37
C GLN A 103 -14.73 -2.11 14.79
N ASN A 104 -15.87 -1.71 15.35
CA ASN A 104 -16.61 -0.51 14.91
C ASN A 104 -15.84 0.80 15.10
N MET A 105 -14.87 0.83 16.03
CA MET A 105 -13.97 1.98 16.22
C MET A 105 -12.80 2.02 15.23
N MET A 106 -12.62 0.96 14.42
CA MET A 106 -11.47 0.76 13.56
C MET A 106 -11.91 0.49 12.11
N PRO A 107 -12.22 1.53 11.31
CA PRO A 107 -12.75 1.37 9.95
C PRO A 107 -11.83 0.59 8.99
N SER A 108 -10.53 0.58 9.27
CA SER A 108 -9.53 -0.14 8.47
C SER A 108 -9.49 -1.65 8.76
N VAL A 109 -10.07 -2.08 9.89
CA VAL A 109 -10.07 -3.49 10.32
C VAL A 109 -11.33 -4.17 9.85
N SER A 110 -11.22 -5.10 8.95
CA SER A 110 -12.35 -5.85 8.38
C SER A 110 -12.94 -6.84 9.39
N SER A 111 -12.10 -7.43 10.23
CA SER A 111 -12.53 -8.31 11.31
C SER A 111 -11.48 -8.44 12.41
N ILE A 112 -11.93 -8.81 13.61
CA ILE A 112 -11.08 -9.09 14.77
C ILE A 112 -11.27 -10.52 15.18
N SER A 113 -10.17 -11.24 15.44
CA SER A 113 -10.17 -12.60 15.94
C SER A 113 -9.48 -12.68 17.30
N LEU A 114 -10.09 -13.40 18.23
CA LEU A 114 -9.56 -13.68 19.56
C LEU A 114 -9.59 -15.19 19.77
N ALA A 115 -8.44 -15.78 20.12
CA ALA A 115 -8.36 -17.21 20.36
C ALA A 115 -7.46 -17.53 21.54
N ASP A 116 -7.79 -18.59 22.28
CA ASP A 116 -6.94 -19.13 23.33
C ASP A 116 -6.06 -20.30 22.84
N THR A 117 -5.19 -20.81 23.71
CA THR A 117 -4.30 -21.93 23.38
C THR A 117 -5.02 -23.28 23.31
N GLU A 118 -6.25 -23.38 23.79
CA GLU A 118 -7.10 -24.59 23.73
C GLU A 118 -7.86 -24.67 22.41
N GLY A 119 -7.98 -23.55 21.67
CA GLY A 119 -8.65 -23.48 20.39
C GLY A 119 -10.04 -22.84 20.44
N HIS A 120 -10.45 -22.32 21.61
CA HIS A 120 -11.66 -21.53 21.69
C HIS A 120 -11.47 -20.21 20.95
N TYR A 121 -12.54 -19.76 20.28
CA TYR A 121 -12.40 -18.72 19.27
C TYR A 121 -13.62 -17.82 19.22
N LEU A 122 -13.37 -16.53 19.08
CA LEU A 122 -14.36 -15.51 18.76
C LEU A 122 -13.89 -14.67 17.57
N ARG A 123 -14.83 -14.23 16.76
CA ARG A 123 -14.59 -13.32 15.65
C ARG A 123 -15.69 -12.26 15.56
N ALA A 124 -15.28 -11.03 15.35
CA ALA A 124 -16.19 -9.93 15.03
C ALA A 124 -15.83 -9.38 13.62
N PRO A 125 -16.78 -9.22 12.68
CA PRO A 125 -18.18 -9.69 12.79
C PRO A 125 -18.29 -11.20 12.94
N GLU A 126 -19.35 -11.64 13.60
CA GLU A 126 -19.62 -13.06 13.81
C GLU A 126 -19.82 -13.78 12.47
N VAL A 127 -19.26 -14.97 12.37
CA VAL A 127 -19.46 -15.84 11.22
C VAL A 127 -20.60 -16.82 11.51
N LEU A 128 -21.52 -16.93 10.56
CA LEU A 128 -22.62 -17.90 10.69
C LEU A 128 -22.06 -19.32 10.79
N GLU A 129 -22.63 -20.10 11.71
CA GLU A 129 -22.27 -21.50 11.85
C GLU A 129 -22.58 -22.29 10.56
N ASN A 130 -21.55 -22.89 10.01
CA ASN A 130 -21.62 -23.81 8.89
C ASN A 130 -20.60 -24.94 9.08
N GLU A 131 -20.47 -25.84 8.13
CA GLU A 131 -19.50 -26.94 8.22
C GLU A 131 -18.07 -26.42 8.31
N ASP A 132 -17.73 -25.36 7.59
CA ASP A 132 -16.41 -24.74 7.60
C ASP A 132 -16.07 -24.13 8.96
N SER A 133 -17.06 -23.44 9.61
CA SER A 133 -16.81 -22.87 10.92
C SER A 133 -16.58 -23.90 12.02
N ARG A 134 -17.20 -25.09 11.90
CA ARG A 134 -16.99 -26.22 12.86
C ARG A 134 -15.63 -26.89 12.67
N ALA A 135 -15.09 -26.89 11.44
CA ALA A 135 -13.78 -27.46 11.14
C ALA A 135 -12.63 -26.48 11.41
N PHE A 136 -12.92 -25.23 11.74
CA PHE A 136 -11.94 -24.18 11.93
C PHE A 136 -11.13 -24.36 13.23
N ASP A 137 -9.82 -24.47 13.10
CA ASP A 137 -8.90 -24.40 14.25
C ASP A 137 -8.04 -23.14 14.15
N PRO A 138 -8.24 -22.14 15.07
CA PRO A 138 -7.49 -20.91 15.06
C PRO A 138 -5.97 -21.11 15.22
N ARG A 139 -5.56 -22.19 15.87
CA ARG A 139 -4.14 -22.51 16.15
C ARG A 139 -3.35 -22.88 14.89
N THR A 140 -4.05 -23.21 13.81
CA THR A 140 -3.45 -23.52 12.49
C THR A 140 -3.30 -22.30 11.60
N ARG A 141 -3.78 -21.15 12.04
CA ARG A 141 -3.82 -19.92 11.22
C ARG A 141 -2.51 -19.13 11.31
N PRO A 142 -2.16 -18.37 10.24
CA PRO A 142 -0.91 -17.61 10.19
C PRO A 142 -0.74 -16.58 11.32
N TRP A 143 -1.84 -16.13 11.91
CA TRP A 143 -1.87 -15.15 12.99
C TRP A 143 -1.86 -15.75 14.40
N PHE A 144 -1.76 -17.08 14.54
CA PHE A 144 -1.65 -17.73 15.82
C PHE A 144 -0.20 -18.19 16.07
N ILE A 145 0.47 -17.57 17.04
CA ILE A 145 1.87 -17.88 17.36
C ILE A 145 1.97 -18.98 18.40
N LYS A 146 2.99 -19.82 18.28
CA LYS A 146 3.29 -20.85 19.27
C LYS A 146 4.08 -20.28 20.46
N GLN A 147 3.99 -20.91 21.63
CA GLN A 147 4.67 -20.46 22.84
C GLN A 147 6.18 -20.20 22.64
N ALA A 148 6.87 -21.04 21.85
CA ALA A 148 8.31 -20.90 21.62
C ALA A 148 8.69 -19.62 20.82
N GLU A 149 7.74 -19.07 20.08
CA GLU A 149 7.90 -17.90 19.22
C GLU A 149 7.23 -16.65 19.81
N ALA A 150 6.54 -16.82 20.95
CA ALA A 150 5.76 -15.75 21.55
C ALA A 150 6.66 -14.61 22.04
N SER A 151 6.35 -13.41 21.62
CA SER A 151 7.02 -12.18 22.02
C SER A 151 5.99 -11.12 22.43
N THR A 152 6.44 -10.07 23.11
CA THR A 152 5.58 -8.97 23.51
C THR A 152 5.30 -7.97 22.37
N PHE A 153 5.94 -8.15 21.21
CA PHE A 153 5.74 -7.31 20.04
C PHE A 153 4.56 -7.79 19.20
N SER A 154 4.01 -6.89 18.43
CA SER A 154 3.05 -7.24 17.40
C SER A 154 3.75 -7.85 16.19
N HIS A 155 3.05 -8.73 15.50
CA HIS A 155 3.53 -9.45 14.34
C HIS A 155 2.62 -9.16 13.15
N TYR A 156 3.15 -9.39 11.96
CA TYR A 156 2.41 -9.23 10.70
C TYR A 156 2.50 -10.53 9.92
N THR A 157 1.39 -10.96 9.34
CA THR A 157 1.41 -12.09 8.43
C THR A 157 1.89 -11.66 7.05
N SER A 158 2.44 -12.57 6.27
CA SER A 158 2.39 -12.41 4.81
C SER A 158 0.92 -12.39 4.38
N PRO A 159 0.59 -11.78 3.22
CA PRO A 159 -0.76 -11.82 2.67
C PRO A 159 -1.23 -13.26 2.46
N TYR A 160 -2.47 -13.53 2.82
CA TYR A 160 -3.11 -14.86 2.67
C TYR A 160 -4.60 -14.71 2.38
N MET A 161 -5.27 -15.80 2.01
CA MET A 161 -6.73 -15.82 1.85
C MET A 161 -7.39 -16.07 3.21
N ASP A 162 -8.24 -15.16 3.66
CA ASP A 162 -9.02 -15.34 4.89
C ASP A 162 -9.92 -16.55 4.78
N TYR A 163 -9.99 -17.34 5.84
CA TYR A 163 -10.69 -18.63 5.84
C TYR A 163 -12.19 -18.49 5.61
N PHE A 164 -12.81 -17.45 6.17
CA PHE A 164 -14.26 -17.29 6.14
C PHE A 164 -14.74 -16.42 4.99
N THR A 165 -14.02 -15.33 4.71
CA THR A 165 -14.42 -14.37 3.68
C THR A 165 -13.87 -14.71 2.31
N HIS A 166 -12.82 -15.56 2.25
CA HIS A 166 -12.06 -15.84 1.04
C HIS A 166 -11.50 -14.58 0.36
N HIS A 167 -11.32 -13.51 1.16
CA HIS A 167 -10.69 -12.29 0.69
C HIS A 167 -9.19 -12.29 0.96
N PRO A 168 -8.38 -11.71 0.07
CA PRO A 168 -6.96 -11.48 0.33
C PRO A 168 -6.80 -10.56 1.54
N THR A 169 -6.04 -11.03 2.52
CA THR A 169 -5.96 -10.42 3.85
C THR A 169 -4.53 -10.36 4.33
N ILE A 170 -4.16 -9.27 4.99
CA ILE A 170 -2.99 -9.19 5.87
C ILE A 170 -3.49 -9.03 7.31
N THR A 171 -2.78 -9.64 8.26
CA THR A 171 -3.19 -9.61 9.65
C THR A 171 -2.08 -9.05 10.53
N ILE A 172 -2.45 -8.08 11.37
CA ILE A 172 -1.64 -7.63 12.49
C ILE A 172 -2.12 -8.39 13.71
N PHE A 173 -1.22 -9.08 14.40
CA PHE A 173 -1.61 -9.87 15.56
C PHE A 173 -0.61 -9.75 16.70
N LYS A 174 -1.10 -9.98 17.90
CA LYS A 174 -0.31 -9.91 19.11
C LYS A 174 -0.61 -11.10 20.02
N PRO A 175 0.42 -11.82 20.49
CA PRO A 175 0.24 -12.86 21.51
C PRO A 175 -0.25 -12.23 22.82
N ILE A 176 -1.17 -12.91 23.46
CA ILE A 176 -1.67 -12.59 24.80
C ILE A 176 -0.81 -13.36 25.81
N ILE A 177 0.09 -12.66 26.46
CA ILE A 177 1.09 -13.21 27.35
C ILE A 177 0.85 -12.70 28.78
N THR A 178 0.81 -13.59 29.76
CA THR A 178 0.71 -13.20 31.17
C THR A 178 1.99 -12.51 31.65
N PRO A 179 1.94 -11.78 32.79
CA PRO A 179 3.15 -11.18 33.38
C PRO A 179 4.27 -12.20 33.67
N GLU A 180 3.93 -13.46 33.88
CA GLU A 180 4.86 -14.57 34.12
C GLU A 180 5.45 -15.16 32.80
N GLY A 181 5.09 -14.59 31.65
CA GLY A 181 5.60 -15.02 30.34
C GLY A 181 4.87 -16.20 29.69
N LYS A 182 3.71 -16.61 30.23
CA LYS A 182 2.92 -17.72 29.67
C LYS A 182 2.01 -17.23 28.57
N LEU A 183 2.08 -17.87 27.39
CA LEU A 183 1.13 -17.63 26.30
C LEU A 183 -0.26 -18.13 26.70
N LYS A 184 -1.25 -17.28 26.57
CA LYS A 184 -2.67 -17.58 26.78
C LYS A 184 -3.46 -17.68 25.48
N GLY A 185 -3.06 -16.95 24.45
CA GLY A 185 -3.75 -16.90 23.18
C GLY A 185 -3.21 -15.84 22.24
N SER A 186 -4.02 -15.44 21.27
CA SER A 186 -3.69 -14.43 20.28
C SER A 186 -4.89 -13.53 19.99
N LEU A 187 -4.63 -12.24 19.83
CA LEU A 187 -5.56 -11.24 19.30
C LEU A 187 -5.08 -10.80 17.92
N ALA A 188 -5.97 -10.77 16.95
CA ALA A 188 -5.64 -10.51 15.57
C ALA A 188 -6.60 -9.52 14.91
N PHE A 189 -6.07 -8.53 14.19
CA PHE A 189 -6.80 -7.55 13.39
C PHE A 189 -6.55 -7.86 11.91
N HIS A 190 -7.62 -8.18 11.19
CA HIS A 190 -7.56 -8.54 9.79
C HIS A 190 -7.85 -7.32 8.90
N LEU A 191 -6.99 -7.06 7.94
CA LEU A 191 -7.09 -5.98 6.98
C LEU A 191 -7.37 -6.58 5.60
N ASP A 192 -8.51 -6.26 5.02
CA ASP A 192 -8.90 -6.74 3.68
C ASP A 192 -8.15 -5.94 2.60
N LEU A 193 -7.28 -6.61 1.87
CA LEU A 193 -6.47 -6.01 0.83
C LEU A 193 -7.30 -5.52 -0.37
N THR A 194 -8.48 -6.10 -0.61
CA THR A 194 -9.39 -5.64 -1.66
C THR A 194 -9.97 -4.27 -1.31
N SER A 195 -10.46 -4.12 -0.08
CA SER A 195 -10.98 -2.86 0.43
C SER A 195 -9.89 -1.78 0.49
N MET A 196 -8.68 -2.16 0.90
CA MET A 196 -7.52 -1.27 0.91
C MET A 196 -7.14 -0.81 -0.52
N GLY A 197 -7.14 -1.73 -1.48
CA GLY A 197 -6.89 -1.42 -2.90
C GLY A 197 -7.94 -0.48 -3.48
N PHE A 198 -9.21 -0.66 -3.11
CA PHE A 198 -10.28 0.25 -3.52
C PHE A 198 -10.09 1.66 -2.96
N ALA A 199 -9.73 1.79 -1.69
CA ALA A 199 -9.44 3.09 -1.07
C ALA A 199 -8.25 3.79 -1.75
N LEU A 200 -7.18 3.04 -2.04
CA LEU A 200 -6.03 3.55 -2.80
C LEU A 200 -6.42 4.04 -4.18
N ARG A 201 -7.26 3.30 -4.89
CA ARG A 201 -7.74 3.70 -6.22
C ARG A 201 -8.40 5.07 -6.20
N GLN A 202 -9.19 5.37 -5.15
CA GLN A 202 -9.81 6.69 -5.00
C GLN A 202 -8.76 7.78 -4.77
N MET A 203 -7.69 7.49 -4.03
CA MET A 203 -6.63 8.45 -3.75
C MET A 203 -5.77 8.76 -4.99
N VAL A 204 -5.51 7.77 -5.85
CA VAL A 204 -4.67 7.96 -7.06
C VAL A 204 -5.46 8.38 -8.30
N ALA A 205 -6.78 8.34 -8.27
CA ALA A 205 -7.62 8.72 -9.41
C ALA A 205 -7.29 10.11 -10.00
N PRO A 206 -6.98 11.15 -9.19
CA PRO A 206 -6.66 12.46 -9.73
C PRO A 206 -5.37 12.50 -10.57
N VAL A 207 -4.41 11.63 -10.31
CA VAL A 207 -3.12 11.58 -11.05
C VAL A 207 -3.13 10.61 -12.22
N GLN A 208 -4.27 9.96 -12.51
CA GLN A 208 -4.45 8.99 -13.59
C GLN A 208 -3.39 7.86 -13.60
N GLY A 209 -2.91 7.49 -12.42
CA GLY A 209 -1.91 6.47 -12.23
C GLY A 209 -2.46 5.22 -11.53
N GLU A 210 -1.61 4.24 -11.38
CA GLU A 210 -1.85 3.07 -10.56
C GLU A 210 -0.90 3.08 -9.37
N PHE A 211 -1.38 2.65 -8.21
CA PHE A 211 -0.57 2.47 -7.02
C PHE A 211 -0.60 1.00 -6.61
N PHE A 212 0.56 0.49 -6.27
CA PHE A 212 0.69 -0.88 -5.80
C PHE A 212 1.86 -1.01 -4.82
N VAL A 213 1.77 -2.04 -3.98
CA VAL A 213 2.83 -2.44 -3.05
C VAL A 213 3.32 -3.81 -3.45
N VAL A 214 4.64 -3.94 -3.53
CA VAL A 214 5.32 -5.18 -3.90
C VAL A 214 6.20 -5.63 -2.75
N GLN A 215 6.15 -6.91 -2.40
CA GLN A 215 7.11 -7.50 -1.47
C GLN A 215 8.49 -7.65 -2.11
N ARG A 216 9.52 -7.88 -1.29
CA ARG A 216 10.89 -8.08 -1.77
C ARG A 216 11.05 -9.28 -2.71
N ASP A 217 10.17 -10.25 -2.63
CA ASP A 217 10.11 -11.42 -3.52
C ASP A 217 9.42 -11.13 -4.87
N GLY A 218 9.05 -9.86 -5.13
CA GLY A 218 8.39 -9.42 -6.36
C GLY A 218 6.89 -9.66 -6.40
N LYS A 219 6.27 -10.14 -5.33
CA LYS A 219 4.83 -10.39 -5.29
C LYS A 219 4.04 -9.12 -4.98
N VAL A 220 3.03 -8.82 -5.78
CA VAL A 220 2.09 -7.71 -5.56
C VAL A 220 1.17 -8.05 -4.37
N VAL A 221 1.22 -7.24 -3.33
CA VAL A 221 0.43 -7.44 -2.11
C VAL A 221 -0.70 -6.43 -1.93
N LEU A 222 -0.62 -5.29 -2.61
CA LEU A 222 -1.67 -4.30 -2.65
C LEU A 222 -1.68 -3.65 -4.03
N HIS A 223 -2.86 -3.50 -4.61
CA HIS A 223 -3.06 -2.92 -5.93
C HIS A 223 -4.46 -2.33 -6.04
N SER A 224 -4.62 -1.30 -6.86
CA SER A 224 -5.92 -0.71 -7.20
C SER A 224 -6.82 -1.66 -8.00
N ASP A 225 -6.25 -2.63 -8.71
CA ASP A 225 -6.94 -3.77 -9.33
C ASP A 225 -6.75 -5.04 -8.48
N PRO A 226 -7.82 -5.60 -7.88
CA PRO A 226 -7.73 -6.84 -7.10
C PRO A 226 -7.21 -8.04 -7.91
N GLY A 227 -7.40 -8.02 -9.22
CA GLY A 227 -6.91 -9.07 -10.12
C GLY A 227 -5.38 -9.16 -10.22
N ALA A 228 -4.65 -8.13 -9.77
CA ALA A 228 -3.19 -8.12 -9.73
C ALA A 228 -2.62 -8.70 -8.43
N LEU A 229 -3.44 -8.89 -7.38
CA LEU A 229 -2.98 -9.39 -6.08
C LEU A 229 -2.38 -10.80 -6.19
N PHE A 230 -1.28 -11.01 -5.46
CA PHE A 230 -0.49 -12.23 -5.40
C PHE A 230 0.19 -12.67 -6.70
N LYS A 231 0.03 -11.90 -7.77
CA LYS A 231 0.78 -12.13 -9.00
C LYS A 231 2.19 -11.55 -8.86
N PRO A 232 3.17 -12.14 -9.57
CA PRO A 232 4.49 -11.54 -9.64
C PRO A 232 4.40 -10.18 -10.37
N PHE A 233 5.11 -9.19 -9.86
CA PHE A 233 5.35 -7.96 -10.57
C PHE A 233 6.25 -8.26 -11.77
N VAL A 234 5.75 -8.01 -12.96
CA VAL A 234 6.24 -8.61 -14.23
C VAL A 234 7.64 -8.17 -14.66
N ARG A 235 8.34 -7.31 -13.88
CA ARG A 235 9.62 -6.74 -14.31
C ARG A 235 10.68 -6.81 -13.22
N ASP A 236 11.36 -7.96 -13.17
CA ASP A 236 12.47 -8.19 -12.24
C ASP A 236 13.57 -7.13 -12.38
N GLU A 237 13.86 -6.66 -13.62
CA GLU A 237 14.85 -5.60 -13.88
C GLU A 237 14.50 -4.24 -13.24
N LEU A 238 13.20 -3.95 -13.06
CA LEU A 238 12.76 -2.75 -12.36
C LEU A 238 12.91 -2.90 -10.84
N MET A 239 12.63 -4.08 -10.31
CA MET A 239 12.80 -4.39 -8.89
C MET A 239 14.25 -4.23 -8.46
N ASP A 240 15.21 -4.68 -9.26
CA ASP A 240 16.63 -4.53 -8.98
C ASP A 240 17.09 -3.06 -8.93
N LYS A 241 16.44 -2.19 -9.68
CA LYS A 241 16.71 -0.75 -9.70
C LYS A 241 16.02 0.01 -8.57
N MET A 242 14.92 -0.50 -8.03
CA MET A 242 14.18 0.05 -6.90
C MET A 242 14.76 -0.39 -5.56
N THR A 243 16.07 -0.27 -5.36
CA THR A 243 16.80 -0.98 -4.30
C THR A 243 16.68 -0.37 -2.91
N SER A 244 16.53 0.94 -2.78
CA SER A 244 16.39 1.60 -1.47
C SER A 244 16.00 3.08 -1.58
N GLY A 245 15.21 3.57 -0.63
CA GLY A 245 14.79 4.96 -0.55
C GLY A 245 13.63 5.29 -1.49
N GLU A 246 13.70 6.47 -2.07
CA GLU A 246 12.69 6.97 -3.02
C GLU A 246 13.33 7.29 -4.36
N GLY A 247 12.56 7.25 -5.43
CA GLY A 247 13.05 7.59 -6.74
C GLY A 247 12.01 7.51 -7.84
N GLN A 248 12.53 7.66 -9.05
CA GLN A 248 11.73 7.53 -10.28
C GLN A 248 12.51 6.69 -11.30
N LEU A 249 11.78 5.96 -12.11
CA LEU A 249 12.33 5.10 -13.15
C LEU A 249 11.45 5.14 -14.38
N TYR A 250 12.04 5.37 -15.54
CA TYR A 250 11.34 5.28 -16.82
C TYR A 250 11.54 3.91 -17.45
N ASP A 251 10.44 3.29 -17.85
CA ASP A 251 10.45 2.07 -18.62
C ASP A 251 10.11 2.34 -20.08
N PRO A 252 11.09 2.30 -20.99
CA PRO A 252 10.86 2.56 -22.41
C PRO A 252 10.04 1.46 -23.10
N GLY A 253 9.93 0.27 -22.51
CA GLY A 253 9.18 -0.84 -23.09
C GLY A 253 7.66 -0.66 -22.96
N SER A 254 7.20 -0.01 -21.90
CA SER A 254 5.77 0.31 -21.67
C SER A 254 5.47 1.79 -21.79
N ASP A 255 6.47 2.63 -22.08
CA ASP A 255 6.34 4.10 -22.06
C ASP A 255 5.75 4.61 -20.73
N THR A 256 6.26 4.07 -19.60
CA THR A 256 5.68 4.30 -18.28
C THR A 256 6.73 4.82 -17.31
N TRP A 257 6.37 5.83 -16.51
CA TRP A 257 7.15 6.27 -15.37
C TRP A 257 6.70 5.58 -14.09
N TYR A 258 7.66 5.05 -13.33
CA TYR A 258 7.46 4.50 -12.01
C TYR A 258 8.05 5.44 -10.96
N TYR A 259 7.26 5.80 -9.97
CA TYR A 259 7.71 6.52 -8.78
C TYR A 259 7.63 5.55 -7.62
N TYR A 260 8.71 5.40 -6.87
CA TYR A 260 8.80 4.38 -5.84
C TYR A 260 9.31 4.92 -4.52
N TYR A 261 8.90 4.25 -3.45
CA TYR A 261 9.37 4.41 -2.09
C TYR A 261 9.57 3.03 -1.47
N SER A 262 10.69 2.82 -0.79
CA SER A 262 11.05 1.54 -0.14
C SER A 262 11.65 1.75 1.24
#